data_fa7c45e6f465af0b7dbd5aa26e1b75bc
#
_entry.id   fa7c45e6f465af0b7dbd5aa26e1b75bc
#
_cell.length_a   1.000
_cell.length_b   1.000
_cell.length_c   1.000
_cell.angle_alpha   90.00
_cell.angle_beta   90.00
_cell.angle_gamma   90.00
#
_symmetry.space_group_name_H-M   'P 1'
#
loop_
_entity.id
_entity.type
_entity.pdbx_description
1 polymer ?
#
loop_
_entity_poly.entity_id
_entity_poly.type
_entity_poly.pdbx_seq_one_letter_code
_entity_poly.pdbx_strand_id
1 'polypeptide(L)'
;TNALEKGVFMPASLIETDLARGDAQHPAQYVYVPYIEVNEDEIDIAESDAKSYYAKNKADFPQKAARNIEFINFPLAPSQADRDAVRSELALLAIEWFSIEDDSVFVNLHSDVRFISEYFTATELVGTGLDTLVAGQDIGYQKGPIDLGTAFSVMKIVDRKMLADSVKARHILIPFAGATRAEPXITASPMEAKATADSLFAYLKMNPSAFESISEQFSSDVVAKTKGGDLGYFSRGAMARPFENFCYLGKEGDLGLVPTQFGFHIIEIVDQKGANEAFKVGQIIRQISPSDETIQVLYGQASTYAAAAQSSDDYRTLAAEQGLALRPARNLVRFDEVVPGLGTSRRVVRWAWDDDREEGNIGLLENDGKGYVVVVLTDKLEEGTTPFALVSDQCEEGAKKNAKRDIVVKRMESAMSGVTTMDAFAAAIGSEPRSMSFRISNVNIAGIGNEPQVVGAICGLEPGEMSGVITGESGAFVAITQPAQAAPAVDYLNQARSTQRSLRNLVSVQAYKALEDKASVKDNRYMMF
;
A
#
# COMPACT_ATOMS: atom_id res chain seq x y z
N THR A 1 17.75 -2.54 24.52
CA THR A 1 16.78 -3.66 24.44
C THR A 1 17.43 -5.02 24.74
N ASN A 2 18.57 -5.36 24.15
CA ASN A 2 19.21 -6.68 24.31
C ASN A 2 19.49 -7.06 25.78
N ALA A 3 19.92 -6.11 26.60
CA ALA A 3 20.17 -6.35 28.04
C ALA A 3 18.85 -6.59 28.80
N LEU A 4 17.82 -5.83 28.46
CA LEU A 4 16.48 -5.98 29.07
C LEU A 4 15.84 -7.32 28.69
N GLU A 5 15.94 -7.70 27.42
CA GLU A 5 15.42 -8.97 26.91
C GLU A 5 16.08 -10.17 27.62
N LYS A 6 17.41 -10.11 27.80
CA LYS A 6 18.18 -11.18 28.48
C LYS A 6 17.86 -11.23 29.99
N GLY A 7 17.44 -10.10 30.56
CA GLY A 7 17.01 -10.01 31.96
C GLY A 7 15.63 -10.63 32.21
N VAL A 8 14.82 -10.83 31.17
CA VAL A 8 13.49 -11.44 31.33
C VAL A 8 13.65 -12.95 31.59
N PHE A 9 13.28 -13.35 32.78
CA PHE A 9 13.31 -14.74 33.22
C PHE A 9 11.98 -15.08 33.89
N MET A 10 11.40 -16.22 33.53
CA MET A 10 10.12 -16.68 34.06
C MET A 10 10.35 -18.06 34.70
N PRO A 11 10.38 -18.12 36.03
CA PRO A 11 10.51 -19.41 36.73
C PRO A 11 9.32 -20.34 36.44
N ALA A 12 9.58 -21.62 36.27
CA ALA A 12 8.51 -22.59 36.05
C ALA A 12 7.51 -22.63 37.23
N SER A 13 8.02 -22.45 38.45
CA SER A 13 7.18 -22.42 39.66
C SER A 13 6.18 -21.23 39.66
N LEU A 14 6.58 -20.09 39.10
CA LEU A 14 5.66 -18.94 39.00
C LEU A 14 4.57 -19.24 37.95
N ILE A 15 4.94 -19.84 36.83
CA ILE A 15 3.96 -20.26 35.80
C ILE A 15 3.01 -21.32 36.37
N GLU A 16 3.53 -22.26 37.14
CA GLU A 16 2.71 -23.29 37.78
C GLU A 16 1.64 -22.64 38.69
N THR A 17 2.06 -21.66 39.50
CA THR A 17 1.14 -20.93 40.38
C THR A 17 0.10 -20.12 39.59
N ASP A 18 0.56 -19.40 38.55
CA ASP A 18 -0.30 -18.55 37.73
C ASP A 18 -1.32 -19.40 36.95
N LEU A 19 -0.90 -20.53 36.37
CA LEU A 19 -1.80 -21.43 35.65
C LEU A 19 -2.76 -22.16 36.61
N ALA A 20 -2.25 -22.57 37.77
CA ALA A 20 -3.11 -23.21 38.78
C ALA A 20 -4.24 -22.27 39.22
N ARG A 21 -3.96 -20.99 39.35
CA ARG A 21 -4.98 -19.96 39.65
C ARG A 21 -5.82 -19.60 38.45
N GLY A 22 -5.18 -19.33 37.32
CA GLY A 22 -5.86 -18.82 36.10
C GLY A 22 -6.78 -19.83 35.45
N ASP A 23 -6.38 -21.10 35.45
CA ASP A 23 -7.13 -22.18 34.79
C ASP A 23 -7.95 -23.04 35.77
N ALA A 24 -7.91 -22.75 37.08
CA ALA A 24 -8.82 -23.35 38.02
C ALA A 24 -10.27 -23.12 37.54
N GLN A 25 -11.08 -24.17 37.62
CA GLN A 25 -12.46 -24.11 37.17
C GLN A 25 -13.36 -23.77 38.33
N HIS A 26 -14.19 -22.73 38.16
CA HIS A 26 -15.14 -22.27 39.14
C HIS A 26 -16.58 -22.52 38.60
N PRO A 27 -17.13 -23.74 38.83
CA PRO A 27 -18.50 -23.99 38.40
C PRO A 27 -19.47 -23.05 39.12
N ALA A 28 -20.34 -22.39 38.38
CA ALA A 28 -21.27 -21.44 38.95
C ALA A 28 -22.61 -21.48 38.22
N GLN A 29 -23.67 -21.21 38.98
CA GLN A 29 -24.95 -20.78 38.43
C GLN A 29 -25.01 -19.27 38.47
N TYR A 30 -25.59 -18.65 37.44
CA TYR A 30 -25.72 -17.19 37.39
C TYR A 30 -26.99 -16.78 36.64
N VAL A 31 -27.52 -15.64 37.00
CA VAL A 31 -28.56 -14.92 36.26
C VAL A 31 -27.93 -13.69 35.64
N TYR A 32 -28.25 -13.44 34.40
CA TYR A 32 -27.72 -12.31 33.60
C TYR A 32 -28.90 -11.48 33.08
N VAL A 33 -28.85 -10.18 33.32
CA VAL A 33 -29.83 -9.21 32.79
C VAL A 33 -29.08 -8.21 31.90
N PRO A 34 -29.28 -8.28 30.60
CA PRO A 34 -28.58 -7.37 29.68
C PRO A 34 -29.14 -5.94 29.76
N TYR A 35 -28.25 -4.94 29.65
CA TYR A 35 -28.67 -3.53 29.68
C TYR A 35 -29.56 -3.18 28.49
N ILE A 36 -29.48 -3.89 27.38
CA ILE A 36 -30.31 -3.67 26.19
C ILE A 36 -31.80 -3.94 26.45
N GLU A 37 -32.15 -4.66 27.53
CA GLU A 37 -33.55 -4.89 27.90
C GLU A 37 -34.25 -3.63 28.41
N VAL A 38 -33.50 -2.62 28.84
CA VAL A 38 -34.07 -1.33 29.27
C VAL A 38 -34.43 -0.52 28.01
N ASN A 39 -35.74 -0.22 27.88
CA ASN A 39 -36.23 0.55 26.74
C ASN A 39 -35.71 1.98 26.76
N GLU A 40 -35.53 2.57 25.57
CA GLU A 40 -35.12 3.97 25.45
C GLU A 40 -36.09 4.92 26.16
N ASP A 41 -37.38 4.61 26.15
CA ASP A 41 -38.42 5.41 26.80
C ASP A 41 -38.33 5.43 28.34
N GLU A 42 -37.55 4.50 28.93
CA GLU A 42 -37.32 4.44 30.37
C GLU A 42 -36.19 5.36 30.85
N ILE A 43 -35.45 5.97 29.88
CA ILE A 43 -34.30 6.82 30.19
C ILE A 43 -34.50 8.19 29.56
N ASP A 44 -34.16 9.21 30.31
CA ASP A 44 -34.12 10.61 29.84
C ASP A 44 -32.73 11.17 30.18
N ILE A 45 -31.94 11.44 29.14
CA ILE A 45 -30.58 11.90 29.29
C ILE A 45 -30.48 13.37 28.90
N ALA A 46 -30.27 14.20 29.87
CA ALA A 46 -30.02 15.62 29.66
C ALA A 46 -28.55 15.85 29.24
N GLU A 47 -28.27 16.96 28.59
CA GLU A 47 -26.89 17.39 28.26
C GLU A 47 -25.99 17.42 29.51
N SER A 48 -26.58 17.72 30.68
CA SER A 48 -25.85 17.70 31.97
C SER A 48 -25.29 16.32 32.32
N ASP A 49 -25.98 15.25 31.92
CA ASP A 49 -25.55 13.88 32.20
C ASP A 49 -24.38 13.50 31.29
N ALA A 50 -24.45 13.88 30.02
CA ALA A 50 -23.35 13.71 29.07
C ALA A 50 -22.10 14.51 29.53
N LYS A 51 -22.28 15.73 30.01
CA LYS A 51 -21.18 16.54 30.58
C LYS A 51 -20.60 15.91 31.84
N SER A 52 -21.46 15.32 32.70
CA SER A 52 -21.02 14.59 33.89
C SER A 52 -20.22 13.35 33.54
N TYR A 53 -20.69 12.61 32.52
CA TYR A 53 -19.94 11.46 31.99
C TYR A 53 -18.56 11.89 31.48
N TYR A 54 -18.51 12.92 30.66
CA TYR A 54 -17.25 13.48 30.13
C TYR A 54 -16.30 13.84 31.27
N ALA A 55 -16.79 14.58 32.28
CA ALA A 55 -15.95 15.04 33.39
C ALA A 55 -15.32 13.88 34.17
N LYS A 56 -16.04 12.76 34.31
CA LYS A 56 -15.56 11.56 35.03
C LYS A 56 -14.62 10.69 34.17
N ASN A 57 -14.74 10.77 32.86
CA ASN A 57 -14.05 9.86 31.94
C ASN A 57 -13.10 10.62 30.98
N LYS A 58 -12.54 11.75 31.37
CA LYS A 58 -11.65 12.59 30.53
C LYS A 58 -10.47 11.81 29.93
N ALA A 59 -9.96 10.82 30.67
CA ALA A 59 -8.85 9.98 30.21
C ALA A 59 -9.19 9.13 28.97
N ASP A 60 -10.48 8.91 28.75
CA ASP A 60 -10.96 8.11 27.59
C ASP A 60 -11.05 8.94 26.31
N PHE A 61 -10.82 10.26 26.40
CA PHE A 61 -10.91 11.21 25.28
C PHE A 61 -9.57 11.94 25.05
N PRO A 62 -8.48 11.20 24.79
CA PRO A 62 -7.20 11.85 24.55
C PRO A 62 -7.21 12.60 23.21
N GLN A 63 -6.68 13.81 23.20
CA GLN A 63 -6.46 14.60 22.00
C GLN A 63 -4.97 14.72 21.72
N LYS A 64 -4.56 14.36 20.53
CA LYS A 64 -3.19 14.64 20.06
C LYS A 64 -3.16 16.07 19.50
N ALA A 65 -2.00 16.70 19.62
CA ALA A 65 -1.79 17.97 18.93
C ALA A 65 -1.97 17.78 17.43
N ALA A 66 -2.77 18.63 16.80
CA ALA A 66 -3.09 18.55 15.37
C ALA A 66 -3.43 19.93 14.82
N ARG A 67 -3.42 20.03 13.50
CA ARG A 67 -3.85 21.24 12.78
C ARG A 67 -4.94 20.86 11.79
N ASN A 68 -5.99 21.66 11.71
CA ASN A 68 -7.01 21.55 10.68
C ASN A 68 -6.82 22.69 9.69
N ILE A 69 -6.94 22.39 8.41
CA ILE A 69 -6.85 23.38 7.34
C ILE A 69 -7.99 23.18 6.35
N GLU A 70 -8.28 24.23 5.63
CA GLU A 70 -9.02 24.16 4.37
C GLU A 70 -8.07 24.61 3.26
N PHE A 71 -8.20 24.04 2.08
CA PHE A 71 -7.31 24.39 0.97
C PHE A 71 -8.02 24.37 -0.37
N ILE A 72 -7.47 25.16 -1.31
CA ILE A 72 -7.84 25.17 -2.72
C ILE A 72 -6.58 24.80 -3.50
N ASN A 73 -6.70 23.80 -4.36
CA ASN A 73 -5.60 23.35 -5.21
C ASN A 73 -5.73 24.01 -6.58
N PHE A 74 -4.63 24.60 -7.06
CA PHE A 74 -4.45 25.15 -8.39
C PHE A 74 -3.49 24.21 -9.14
N PRO A 75 -4.01 23.15 -9.77
CA PRO A 75 -3.14 22.13 -10.36
C PRO A 75 -2.43 22.63 -11.61
N LEU A 76 -1.15 22.36 -11.73
CA LEU A 76 -0.35 22.69 -12.91
C LEU A 76 -0.64 21.68 -14.01
N ALA A 77 -1.23 22.17 -15.10
CA ALA A 77 -1.49 21.38 -16.30
C ALA A 77 -1.16 22.22 -17.53
N PRO A 78 -0.73 21.60 -18.63
CA PRO A 78 -0.48 22.35 -19.86
C PRO A 78 -1.74 23.07 -20.34
N SER A 79 -1.56 24.30 -20.77
CA SER A 79 -2.64 25.11 -21.36
C SER A 79 -2.91 24.67 -22.80
N GLN A 80 -3.97 25.20 -23.40
CA GLN A 80 -4.25 25.00 -24.83
C GLN A 80 -3.12 25.62 -25.68
N ALA A 81 -2.56 26.75 -25.26
CA ALA A 81 -1.44 27.39 -25.96
C ALA A 81 -0.20 26.48 -25.95
N ASP A 82 0.09 25.80 -24.83
CA ASP A 82 1.21 24.83 -24.74
C ASP A 82 0.99 23.67 -25.72
N ARG A 83 -0.24 23.13 -25.78
CA ARG A 83 -0.60 22.06 -26.70
C ARG A 83 -0.43 22.51 -28.16
N ASP A 84 -0.91 23.70 -28.50
CA ASP A 84 -0.83 24.23 -29.86
C ASP A 84 0.62 24.53 -30.28
N ALA A 85 1.45 24.96 -29.33
CA ALA A 85 2.89 25.18 -29.57
C ALA A 85 3.60 23.86 -29.91
N VAL A 86 3.39 22.79 -29.11
CA VAL A 86 4.00 21.46 -29.35
C VAL A 86 3.47 20.89 -30.68
N ARG A 87 2.16 21.01 -30.94
CA ARG A 87 1.57 20.54 -32.21
C ARG A 87 2.21 21.24 -33.41
N SER A 88 2.40 22.56 -33.33
CA SER A 88 2.99 23.38 -34.41
C SER A 88 4.46 23.03 -34.63
N GLU A 89 5.23 22.86 -33.55
CA GLU A 89 6.63 22.40 -33.62
C GLU A 89 6.71 21.05 -34.34
N LEU A 90 5.89 20.09 -33.92
CA LEU A 90 5.90 18.75 -34.54
C LEU A 90 5.47 18.77 -36.01
N ALA A 91 4.55 19.66 -36.38
CA ALA A 91 4.15 19.82 -37.81
C ALA A 91 5.33 20.29 -38.65
N LEU A 92 6.16 21.21 -38.14
CA LEU A 92 7.36 21.69 -38.83
C LEU A 92 8.41 20.57 -38.90
N LEU A 93 8.62 19.85 -37.80
CA LEU A 93 9.56 18.71 -37.78
C LEU A 93 9.12 17.59 -38.76
N ALA A 94 7.83 17.36 -38.92
CA ALA A 94 7.32 16.38 -39.89
C ALA A 94 7.71 16.77 -41.33
N ILE A 95 7.61 18.05 -41.67
CA ILE A 95 8.01 18.57 -43.01
C ILE A 95 9.50 18.34 -43.23
N GLU A 96 10.32 18.70 -42.25
CA GLU A 96 11.78 18.54 -42.33
C GLU A 96 12.15 17.06 -42.44
N TRP A 97 11.54 16.19 -41.62
CA TRP A 97 11.83 14.76 -41.56
C TRP A 97 11.51 14.04 -42.87
N PHE A 98 10.57 14.55 -43.66
CA PHE A 98 10.19 13.93 -44.95
C PHE A 98 11.41 13.73 -45.86
N SER A 99 12.35 14.68 -45.87
CA SER A 99 13.53 14.69 -46.76
C SER A 99 14.78 14.08 -46.13
N ILE A 100 14.73 13.63 -44.88
CA ILE A 100 15.90 13.12 -44.17
C ILE A 100 16.15 11.64 -44.54
N GLU A 101 17.44 11.33 -44.83
CA GLU A 101 17.89 9.96 -45.18
C GLU A 101 18.12 9.10 -43.93
N ASP A 102 18.65 9.69 -42.83
CA ASP A 102 18.93 8.95 -41.61
C ASP A 102 17.84 9.24 -40.55
N ASP A 103 16.77 8.46 -40.65
CA ASP A 103 15.63 8.55 -39.75
C ASP A 103 16.02 8.37 -38.28
N SER A 104 16.97 7.46 -38.00
CA SER A 104 17.34 7.15 -36.60
C SER A 104 18.03 8.32 -35.92
N VAL A 105 18.94 8.99 -36.62
CA VAL A 105 19.64 10.19 -36.12
C VAL A 105 18.64 11.31 -35.91
N PHE A 106 17.74 11.54 -36.87
CA PHE A 106 16.76 12.62 -36.79
C PHE A 106 15.79 12.41 -35.60
N VAL A 107 15.25 11.21 -35.47
CA VAL A 107 14.33 10.90 -34.35
C VAL A 107 15.06 11.05 -33.02
N ASN A 108 16.28 10.51 -32.88
CA ASN A 108 17.02 10.60 -31.63
C ASN A 108 17.38 12.04 -31.25
N LEU A 109 17.48 12.96 -32.23
CA LEU A 109 17.75 14.37 -31.97
C LEU A 109 16.49 15.16 -31.56
N HIS A 110 15.33 14.81 -32.11
CA HIS A 110 14.11 15.62 -32.00
C HIS A 110 12.99 15.00 -31.17
N SER A 111 13.15 13.75 -30.70
CA SER A 111 12.12 13.04 -29.95
C SER A 111 12.48 12.91 -28.48
N ASP A 112 11.50 12.96 -27.60
CA ASP A 112 11.67 12.67 -26.17
C ASP A 112 11.85 11.17 -25.91
N VAL A 113 11.63 10.33 -26.93
CA VAL A 113 11.87 8.88 -26.86
C VAL A 113 12.84 8.44 -27.96
N ARG A 114 13.62 7.42 -27.69
CA ARG A 114 14.64 6.94 -28.65
C ARG A 114 14.00 6.18 -29.81
N PHE A 115 14.64 6.25 -30.97
CA PHE A 115 14.29 5.48 -32.15
C PHE A 115 14.42 3.97 -31.86
N ILE A 116 13.38 3.22 -32.22
CA ILE A 116 13.36 1.76 -32.08
C ILE A 116 13.66 1.14 -33.45
N SER A 117 14.83 0.52 -33.59
CA SER A 117 15.29 -0.06 -34.85
C SER A 117 14.81 -1.51 -35.06
N GLU A 118 13.57 -1.75 -34.73
CA GLU A 118 12.96 -3.09 -34.84
C GLU A 118 11.80 -3.07 -35.84
N TYR A 119 11.49 -4.25 -36.34
CA TYR A 119 10.32 -4.45 -37.21
C TYR A 119 9.18 -5.04 -36.39
N PHE A 120 7.99 -4.54 -36.59
CA PHE A 120 6.77 -4.97 -35.91
C PHE A 120 5.71 -5.32 -36.96
N THR A 121 5.10 -6.47 -36.83
CA THR A 121 3.92 -6.84 -37.64
C THR A 121 2.73 -5.97 -37.21
N ALA A 122 1.71 -5.86 -38.06
CA ALA A 122 0.50 -5.13 -37.70
C ALA A 122 -0.13 -5.68 -36.41
N THR A 123 -0.06 -7.00 -36.19
CA THR A 123 -0.58 -7.65 -35.00
C THR A 123 0.17 -7.20 -33.72
N GLU A 124 1.49 -7.04 -33.81
CA GLU A 124 2.31 -6.57 -32.69
C GLU A 124 2.08 -5.09 -32.37
N LEU A 125 1.57 -4.33 -33.32
CA LEU A 125 1.26 -2.91 -33.15
C LEU A 125 -0.16 -2.67 -32.60
N VAL A 126 -0.99 -3.73 -32.49
CA VAL A 126 -2.35 -3.61 -31.91
C VAL A 126 -2.27 -3.01 -30.50
N GLY A 127 -3.09 -2.01 -30.26
CA GLY A 127 -3.13 -1.30 -28.97
C GLY A 127 -2.20 -0.10 -28.87
N THR A 128 -1.28 0.07 -29.83
CA THR A 128 -0.43 1.27 -29.89
C THR A 128 -1.08 2.40 -30.71
N GLY A 129 -2.12 2.07 -31.48
CA GLY A 129 -2.76 2.99 -32.43
C GLY A 129 -2.01 3.08 -33.77
N LEU A 130 -0.88 2.40 -33.91
CA LEU A 130 -0.09 2.40 -35.15
C LEU A 130 -0.56 1.33 -36.16
N ASP A 131 -1.18 0.27 -35.67
CA ASP A 131 -1.64 -0.86 -36.48
C ASP A 131 -2.51 -0.41 -37.67
N THR A 132 -3.46 0.48 -37.41
CA THR A 132 -4.36 1.02 -38.45
C THR A 132 -3.66 2.04 -39.35
N LEU A 133 -2.61 2.68 -38.83
CA LEU A 133 -1.90 3.75 -39.55
C LEU A 133 -0.86 3.20 -40.53
N VAL A 134 -0.30 2.00 -40.28
CA VAL A 134 0.70 1.41 -41.17
C VAL A 134 0.08 0.50 -42.24
N ALA A 135 -1.15 -0.01 -42.01
CA ALA A 135 -1.79 -0.98 -42.90
C ALA A 135 -1.98 -0.40 -44.31
N GLY A 136 -1.39 -1.07 -45.32
CA GLY A 136 -1.50 -0.68 -46.72
C GLY A 136 -0.73 0.58 -47.11
N GLN A 137 0.15 1.07 -46.25
CA GLN A 137 0.93 2.27 -46.54
C GLN A 137 2.35 1.92 -47.00
N ASP A 138 2.93 2.76 -47.84
CA ASP A 138 4.29 2.58 -48.36
C ASP A 138 5.37 3.18 -47.45
N ILE A 139 6.60 2.77 -47.70
CA ILE A 139 7.79 3.37 -47.04
C ILE A 139 7.79 4.88 -47.33
N GLY A 140 8.06 5.67 -46.28
CA GLY A 140 8.02 7.14 -46.34
C GLY A 140 6.68 7.74 -45.94
N TYR A 141 5.62 6.93 -45.81
CA TYR A 141 4.31 7.44 -45.33
C TYR A 141 4.49 8.04 -43.94
N GLN A 142 3.97 9.26 -43.78
CA GLN A 142 3.98 9.99 -42.51
C GLN A 142 2.54 10.32 -42.05
N LYS A 143 2.36 10.32 -40.75
CA LYS A 143 1.08 10.72 -40.12
C LYS A 143 1.36 11.50 -38.85
N GLY A 144 0.65 12.59 -38.68
CA GLY A 144 0.74 13.40 -37.46
C GLY A 144 0.61 14.90 -37.77
N PRO A 145 0.64 15.72 -36.72
CA PRO A 145 0.70 15.37 -35.29
C PRO A 145 -0.52 14.61 -34.79
N ILE A 146 -0.30 13.48 -34.13
CA ILE A 146 -1.29 12.60 -33.52
C ILE A 146 -1.37 12.95 -32.03
N ASP A 147 -2.54 13.22 -31.51
CA ASP A 147 -2.74 13.53 -30.10
C ASP A 147 -2.76 12.24 -29.27
N LEU A 148 -1.82 12.11 -28.33
CA LEU A 148 -1.72 10.97 -27.41
C LEU A 148 -2.21 11.35 -25.99
N GLY A 149 -2.85 12.51 -25.83
CA GLY A 149 -3.31 13.04 -24.56
C GLY A 149 -2.24 13.85 -23.83
N THR A 150 -1.17 13.22 -23.36
CA THR A 150 -0.06 13.89 -22.66
C THR A 150 1.11 14.25 -23.57
N ALA A 151 1.04 13.88 -24.85
CA ALA A 151 2.10 14.11 -25.84
C ALA A 151 1.45 14.23 -27.23
N PHE A 152 2.21 14.75 -28.17
CA PHE A 152 1.90 14.60 -29.59
C PHE A 152 2.96 13.73 -30.25
N SER A 153 2.57 13.02 -31.32
CA SER A 153 3.49 12.17 -32.08
C SER A 153 3.36 12.43 -33.59
N VAL A 154 4.49 12.34 -34.28
CA VAL A 154 4.52 12.15 -35.73
C VAL A 154 5.18 10.81 -36.00
N MET A 155 4.57 9.97 -36.82
CA MET A 155 5.12 8.67 -37.22
C MET A 155 5.51 8.67 -38.71
N LYS A 156 6.50 7.85 -39.04
CA LYS A 156 6.98 7.62 -40.43
C LYS A 156 7.30 6.14 -40.61
N ILE A 157 6.83 5.52 -41.67
CA ILE A 157 7.26 4.17 -42.05
C ILE A 157 8.68 4.30 -42.63
N VAL A 158 9.67 3.84 -41.89
CA VAL A 158 11.09 3.94 -42.25
C VAL A 158 11.51 2.81 -43.19
N ASP A 159 10.98 1.60 -42.96
CA ASP A 159 11.29 0.42 -43.75
C ASP A 159 10.16 -0.62 -43.63
N ARG A 160 10.12 -1.56 -44.58
CA ARG A 160 9.12 -2.60 -44.61
C ARG A 160 9.75 -3.90 -45.09
N LYS A 161 9.44 -5.03 -44.46
CA LYS A 161 9.96 -6.35 -44.78
C LYS A 161 8.89 -7.42 -44.63
N MET A 162 9.05 -8.49 -45.39
CA MET A 162 8.30 -9.72 -45.14
C MET A 162 9.08 -10.55 -44.15
N LEU A 163 8.48 -10.86 -43.00
CA LEU A 163 9.10 -11.70 -41.97
C LEU A 163 8.30 -13.00 -41.81
N ALA A 164 8.99 -14.07 -41.52
CA ALA A 164 8.34 -15.38 -41.29
C ALA A 164 7.36 -15.31 -40.11
N ASP A 165 6.34 -16.19 -40.12
CA ASP A 165 5.44 -16.38 -38.97
C ASP A 165 6.14 -17.16 -37.84
N SER A 166 6.98 -18.11 -38.24
CA SER A 166 7.77 -18.91 -37.31
C SER A 166 9.10 -19.29 -37.94
N VAL A 167 10.11 -19.41 -37.10
CA VAL A 167 11.47 -19.77 -37.49
C VAL A 167 11.87 -21.04 -36.73
N LYS A 168 12.51 -21.96 -37.44
CA LYS A 168 13.20 -23.09 -36.82
C LYS A 168 14.70 -22.77 -36.82
N ALA A 169 15.30 -22.85 -35.63
CA ALA A 169 16.74 -22.62 -35.45
C ALA A 169 17.36 -23.66 -34.56
N ARG A 170 18.68 -23.81 -34.68
CA ARG A 170 19.46 -24.56 -33.71
C ARG A 170 20.54 -23.63 -33.17
N HIS A 171 20.94 -23.85 -31.87
CA HIS A 171 21.89 -22.97 -31.22
C HIS A 171 22.85 -23.68 -30.28
N ILE A 172 23.93 -22.98 -29.98
CA ILE A 172 24.91 -23.35 -28.94
C ILE A 172 25.05 -22.15 -28.04
N LEU A 173 24.80 -22.34 -26.71
CA LEU A 173 24.92 -21.26 -25.72
C LEU A 173 26.23 -21.39 -24.95
N ILE A 174 27.05 -20.35 -25.00
CA ILE A 174 28.29 -20.21 -24.23
C ILE A 174 28.05 -19.10 -23.18
N PRO A 175 27.76 -19.46 -21.93
CA PRO A 175 27.49 -18.46 -20.88
C PRO A 175 28.78 -17.90 -20.28
N PHE A 176 28.65 -16.81 -19.56
CA PHE A 176 29.72 -16.21 -18.76
C PHE A 176 29.29 -16.05 -17.30
N ALA A 177 30.23 -15.83 -16.42
CA ALA A 177 29.96 -15.66 -14.99
C ALA A 177 29.05 -14.46 -14.76
N GLY A 178 27.90 -14.70 -14.12
CA GLY A 178 26.88 -13.67 -13.85
C GLY A 178 25.87 -13.46 -14.96
N ALA A 179 25.92 -14.22 -16.05
CA ALA A 179 24.88 -14.18 -17.09
C ALA A 179 23.54 -14.70 -16.53
N THR A 180 22.44 -14.23 -17.06
CA THR A 180 21.10 -14.64 -16.64
C THR A 180 20.94 -16.17 -16.79
N ARG A 181 20.56 -16.84 -15.72
CA ARG A 181 20.40 -18.30 -15.64
C ARG A 181 21.70 -19.10 -15.84
N ALA A 182 22.88 -18.48 -15.75
CA ALA A 182 24.14 -19.21 -15.75
C ALA A 182 24.25 -20.07 -14.49
N GLU A 183 24.74 -21.31 -14.65
CA GLU A 183 24.97 -22.19 -13.50
C GLU A 183 26.11 -21.63 -12.62
N PRO A 184 26.02 -21.77 -11.31
CA PRO A 184 27.09 -21.29 -10.43
C PRO A 184 28.50 -21.72 -10.79
N UNK A 185 28.62 -22.51 -11.65
CA UNK A 185 29.69 -23.02 -12.09
C UNK A 185 30.39 -22.41 -13.06
N ILE A 186 29.74 -21.63 -13.57
CA ILE A 186 30.35 -20.93 -14.71
C ILE A 186 31.26 -19.82 -14.18
N THR A 187 32.55 -19.94 -14.47
CA THR A 187 33.56 -18.98 -13.99
C THR A 187 34.16 -18.15 -15.12
N ALA A 188 33.92 -18.51 -16.39
CA ALA A 188 34.48 -17.81 -17.54
C ALA A 188 34.00 -16.34 -17.55
N SER A 189 34.92 -15.41 -17.69
CA SER A 189 34.61 -14.00 -17.88
C SER A 189 33.90 -13.79 -19.24
N PRO A 190 33.19 -12.66 -19.42
CA PRO A 190 32.58 -12.37 -20.75
C PRO A 190 33.58 -12.43 -21.90
N MET A 191 34.83 -12.01 -21.67
CA MET A 191 35.89 -12.03 -22.70
C MET A 191 36.29 -13.48 -23.05
N GLU A 192 36.45 -14.33 -22.05
CA GLU A 192 36.81 -15.75 -22.27
C GLU A 192 35.68 -16.51 -22.96
N ALA A 193 34.43 -16.29 -22.52
CA ALA A 193 33.26 -16.89 -23.15
C ALA A 193 33.12 -16.45 -24.62
N LYS A 194 33.38 -15.15 -24.88
CA LYS A 194 33.37 -14.62 -26.25
C LYS A 194 34.44 -15.29 -27.10
N ALA A 195 35.68 -15.40 -26.59
CA ALA A 195 36.80 -16.03 -27.32
C ALA A 195 36.48 -17.51 -27.64
N THR A 196 35.85 -18.22 -26.71
CA THR A 196 35.37 -19.61 -26.92
C THR A 196 34.31 -19.63 -28.03
N ALA A 197 33.32 -18.76 -27.92
CA ALA A 197 32.22 -18.67 -28.91
C ALA A 197 32.74 -18.29 -30.31
N ASP A 198 33.69 -17.34 -30.38
CA ASP A 198 34.34 -16.93 -31.66
C ASP A 198 35.09 -18.14 -32.30
N SER A 199 35.81 -18.91 -31.49
CA SER A 199 36.56 -20.10 -31.96
C SER A 199 35.63 -21.18 -32.50
N LEU A 200 34.56 -21.48 -31.77
CA LEU A 200 33.55 -22.46 -32.17
C LEU A 200 32.80 -21.99 -33.44
N PHE A 201 32.46 -20.73 -33.48
CA PHE A 201 31.79 -20.10 -34.63
C PHE A 201 32.68 -20.20 -35.90
N ALA A 202 33.97 -19.86 -35.78
CA ALA A 202 34.92 -19.99 -36.90
C ALA A 202 35.06 -21.45 -37.36
N TYR A 203 35.12 -22.40 -36.41
CA TYR A 203 35.17 -23.82 -36.72
C TYR A 203 33.92 -24.29 -37.47
N LEU A 204 32.73 -23.89 -37.01
CA LEU A 204 31.43 -24.30 -37.58
C LEU A 204 31.23 -23.71 -38.99
N LYS A 205 31.77 -22.52 -39.26
CA LYS A 205 31.79 -21.95 -40.61
C LYS A 205 32.51 -22.87 -41.65
N MET A 206 33.57 -23.54 -41.18
CA MET A 206 34.36 -24.44 -42.02
C MET A 206 33.78 -25.87 -42.01
N ASN A 207 33.04 -26.24 -40.97
CA ASN A 207 32.55 -27.60 -40.73
C ASN A 207 31.08 -27.57 -40.26
N PRO A 208 30.11 -27.19 -41.13
CA PRO A 208 28.70 -27.06 -40.69
C PRO A 208 28.08 -28.34 -40.16
N SER A 209 28.52 -29.52 -40.66
CA SER A 209 28.05 -30.82 -40.19
C SER A 209 28.41 -31.15 -38.76
N ALA A 210 29.37 -30.44 -38.17
CA ALA A 210 29.79 -30.63 -36.79
C ALA A 210 28.88 -29.95 -35.75
N PHE A 211 27.84 -29.23 -36.18
CA PHE A 211 27.02 -28.37 -35.27
C PHE A 211 26.41 -29.21 -34.13
N GLU A 212 25.85 -30.36 -34.43
CA GLU A 212 25.22 -31.25 -33.44
C GLU A 212 26.22 -31.68 -32.38
N SER A 213 27.37 -32.20 -32.80
CA SER A 213 28.44 -32.68 -31.84
C SER A 213 29.01 -31.54 -31.03
N ILE A 214 29.19 -30.33 -31.59
CA ILE A 214 29.67 -29.16 -30.86
C ILE A 214 28.59 -28.69 -29.86
N SER A 215 27.32 -28.72 -30.24
CA SER A 215 26.21 -28.40 -29.33
C SER A 215 26.21 -29.36 -28.12
N GLU A 216 26.30 -30.66 -28.36
CA GLU A 216 26.34 -31.68 -27.31
C GLU A 216 27.55 -31.52 -26.37
N GLN A 217 28.66 -31.05 -26.90
CA GLN A 217 29.89 -30.89 -26.11
C GLN A 217 29.91 -29.56 -25.33
N PHE A 218 29.57 -28.45 -25.95
CA PHE A 218 29.86 -27.11 -25.45
C PHE A 218 28.62 -26.31 -25.01
N SER A 219 27.41 -26.66 -25.45
CA SER A 219 26.24 -25.85 -25.12
C SER A 219 25.85 -25.99 -23.66
N SER A 220 25.52 -24.86 -23.02
CA SER A 220 24.93 -24.81 -21.67
C SER A 220 23.40 -24.83 -21.68
N ASP A 221 22.77 -24.76 -22.85
CA ASP A 221 21.31 -24.98 -22.93
C ASP A 221 21.04 -26.49 -22.90
N VAL A 222 20.65 -26.98 -21.75
CA VAL A 222 20.47 -28.44 -21.50
C VAL A 222 19.40 -29.04 -22.44
N VAL A 223 18.32 -28.30 -22.70
CA VAL A 223 17.20 -28.79 -23.52
C VAL A 223 17.62 -28.91 -25.00
N ALA A 224 18.22 -27.85 -25.54
CA ALA A 224 18.71 -27.83 -26.92
C ALA A 224 19.88 -28.82 -27.10
N LYS A 225 20.78 -28.87 -26.14
CA LYS A 225 21.97 -29.75 -26.13
C LYS A 225 21.60 -31.22 -26.41
N THR A 226 20.54 -31.73 -25.76
CA THR A 226 20.10 -33.13 -25.92
C THR A 226 19.47 -33.40 -27.29
N LYS A 227 19.27 -32.36 -28.10
CA LYS A 227 18.67 -32.44 -29.46
C LYS A 227 19.62 -31.87 -30.52
N GLY A 228 20.94 -31.87 -30.25
CA GLY A 228 21.93 -31.34 -31.20
C GLY A 228 21.80 -29.83 -31.43
N GLY A 229 21.21 -29.15 -30.46
CA GLY A 229 20.99 -27.68 -30.53
C GLY A 229 19.61 -27.27 -31.04
N ASP A 230 18.77 -28.22 -31.52
CA ASP A 230 17.48 -27.92 -32.15
C ASP A 230 16.46 -27.34 -31.16
N LEU A 231 15.98 -26.13 -31.46
CA LEU A 231 14.94 -25.42 -30.69
C LEU A 231 13.52 -25.69 -31.20
N GLY A 232 13.40 -26.33 -32.36
CA GLY A 232 12.13 -26.44 -33.03
C GLY A 232 11.69 -25.10 -33.63
N TYR A 233 10.41 -25.02 -33.99
CA TYR A 233 9.83 -23.73 -34.47
C TYR A 233 9.41 -22.88 -33.29
N PHE A 234 9.67 -21.60 -33.38
CA PHE A 234 9.22 -20.60 -32.40
C PHE A 234 8.68 -19.37 -33.13
N SER A 235 7.71 -18.72 -32.49
CA SER A 235 7.11 -17.47 -32.95
C SER A 235 7.84 -16.27 -32.33
N ARG A 236 7.58 -15.10 -32.89
CA ARG A 236 8.13 -13.83 -32.35
C ARG A 236 7.69 -13.64 -30.89
N GLY A 237 8.57 -13.08 -30.09
CA GLY A 237 8.36 -12.88 -28.65
C GLY A 237 8.79 -14.05 -27.76
N ALA A 238 9.23 -15.18 -28.37
CA ALA A 238 9.61 -16.38 -27.62
C ALA A 238 11.06 -16.36 -27.15
N MET A 239 11.93 -15.64 -27.85
CA MET A 239 13.38 -15.64 -27.62
C MET A 239 13.89 -14.25 -27.20
N ALA A 240 15.12 -14.21 -26.69
CA ALA A 240 15.79 -12.92 -26.42
C ALA A 240 15.86 -12.09 -27.71
N ARG A 241 15.56 -10.79 -27.63
CA ARG A 241 15.46 -9.88 -28.79
C ARG A 241 16.63 -9.99 -29.77
N PRO A 242 17.92 -9.93 -29.34
CA PRO A 242 19.01 -10.06 -30.32
C PRO A 242 19.01 -11.41 -31.05
N PHE A 243 18.69 -12.51 -30.34
CA PHE A 243 18.56 -13.85 -30.91
C PHE A 243 17.44 -13.87 -31.96
N GLU A 244 16.27 -13.38 -31.55
CA GLU A 244 15.07 -13.34 -32.40
C GLU A 244 15.32 -12.49 -33.65
N ASN A 245 15.90 -11.32 -33.49
CA ASN A 245 16.24 -10.43 -34.62
C ASN A 245 17.14 -11.12 -35.64
N PHE A 246 18.16 -11.85 -35.16
CA PHE A 246 19.02 -12.63 -36.07
C PHE A 246 18.19 -13.64 -36.86
N CYS A 247 17.34 -14.40 -36.19
CA CYS A 247 16.56 -15.47 -36.80
C CYS A 247 15.50 -14.99 -37.80
N TYR A 248 14.86 -13.84 -37.47
CA TYR A 248 13.77 -13.31 -38.30
C TYR A 248 14.22 -12.39 -39.44
N LEU A 249 15.40 -11.76 -39.28
CA LEU A 249 15.95 -10.85 -40.30
C LEU A 249 16.95 -11.54 -41.23
N GLY A 250 17.45 -12.69 -40.82
CA GLY A 250 18.35 -13.52 -41.61
C GLY A 250 17.58 -14.47 -42.55
N LYS A 251 18.31 -15.37 -43.18
CA LYS A 251 17.78 -16.34 -44.18
C LYS A 251 18.13 -17.75 -43.74
N GLU A 252 17.37 -18.71 -44.22
CA GLU A 252 17.67 -20.14 -44.05
C GLU A 252 19.12 -20.42 -44.44
N GLY A 253 19.84 -21.13 -43.59
CA GLY A 253 21.29 -21.43 -43.70
C GLY A 253 22.23 -20.40 -43.10
N ASP A 254 21.72 -19.23 -42.68
CA ASP A 254 22.59 -18.24 -42.03
C ASP A 254 23.08 -18.76 -40.68
N LEU A 255 24.39 -18.61 -40.45
CA LEU A 255 25.07 -18.94 -39.18
C LEU A 255 25.61 -17.66 -38.58
N GLY A 256 25.24 -17.36 -37.34
CA GLY A 256 25.63 -16.12 -36.66
C GLY A 256 26.04 -16.29 -35.22
N LEU A 257 26.81 -15.34 -34.70
CA LEU A 257 27.20 -15.25 -33.29
C LEU A 257 26.54 -14.04 -32.66
N VAL A 258 25.64 -14.26 -31.71
CA VAL A 258 24.75 -13.23 -31.16
C VAL A 258 24.91 -13.16 -29.63
N PRO A 259 25.29 -12.01 -29.09
CA PRO A 259 25.30 -11.84 -27.63
C PRO A 259 23.92 -11.55 -27.08
N THR A 260 23.60 -12.14 -25.92
CA THR A 260 22.38 -11.84 -25.16
C THR A 260 22.72 -11.78 -23.66
N GLN A 261 21.72 -11.51 -22.85
CA GLN A 261 21.86 -11.56 -21.38
C GLN A 261 22.21 -12.95 -20.81
N PHE A 262 22.00 -14.00 -21.62
CA PHE A 262 22.29 -15.39 -21.23
C PHE A 262 23.71 -15.83 -21.58
N GLY A 263 24.38 -15.12 -22.49
CA GLY A 263 25.69 -15.48 -22.99
C GLY A 263 25.81 -15.22 -24.49
N PHE A 264 26.74 -15.92 -25.12
CA PHE A 264 26.97 -15.87 -26.56
C PHE A 264 26.31 -17.08 -27.22
N HIS A 265 25.45 -16.81 -28.21
CA HIS A 265 24.72 -17.84 -28.95
C HIS A 265 25.31 -17.97 -30.34
N ILE A 266 25.74 -19.17 -30.72
CA ILE A 266 26.00 -19.51 -32.11
C ILE A 266 24.69 -20.07 -32.64
N ILE A 267 24.09 -19.40 -33.63
CA ILE A 267 22.73 -19.71 -34.11
C ILE A 267 22.81 -20.05 -35.59
N GLU A 268 22.12 -21.11 -35.97
CA GLU A 268 21.87 -21.43 -37.37
C GLU A 268 20.37 -21.44 -37.65
N ILE A 269 19.97 -20.73 -38.70
CA ILE A 269 18.57 -20.68 -39.16
C ILE A 269 18.34 -21.92 -40.03
N VAL A 270 17.46 -22.80 -39.55
CA VAL A 270 17.23 -24.11 -40.21
C VAL A 270 16.07 -24.04 -41.24
N ASP A 271 15.02 -23.29 -40.90
CA ASP A 271 13.84 -23.18 -41.76
C ASP A 271 13.00 -21.96 -41.34
N GLN A 272 12.28 -21.39 -42.27
CA GLN A 272 11.37 -20.24 -42.02
C GLN A 272 10.04 -20.51 -42.70
N LYS A 273 8.92 -20.32 -41.99
CA LYS A 273 7.56 -20.60 -42.47
C LYS A 273 6.64 -19.40 -42.38
N GLY A 274 5.79 -19.25 -43.37
CA GLY A 274 4.84 -18.15 -43.45
C GLY A 274 5.52 -16.86 -43.86
N ALA A 275 4.75 -15.80 -44.00
CA ALA A 275 5.27 -14.47 -44.31
C ALA A 275 4.25 -13.40 -43.94
N ASN A 276 4.62 -12.55 -43.01
CA ASN A 276 3.82 -11.39 -42.60
C ASN A 276 4.56 -10.11 -42.88
N GLU A 277 3.83 -9.11 -43.30
CA GLU A 277 4.40 -7.78 -43.52
C GLU A 277 4.73 -7.17 -42.14
N ALA A 278 5.95 -6.66 -42.01
CA ALA A 278 6.45 -6.02 -40.81
C ALA A 278 7.04 -4.66 -41.16
N PHE A 279 6.83 -3.70 -40.29
CA PHE A 279 7.14 -2.30 -40.46
C PHE A 279 8.17 -1.85 -39.44
N LYS A 280 9.15 -1.10 -39.88
CA LYS A 280 10.02 -0.31 -39.00
C LYS A 280 9.42 1.10 -38.97
N VAL A 281 8.95 1.51 -37.80
CA VAL A 281 8.26 2.80 -37.63
C VAL A 281 9.10 3.73 -36.77
N GLY A 282 9.46 4.86 -37.32
CA GLY A 282 10.02 5.96 -36.56
C GLY A 282 8.89 6.78 -35.93
N GLN A 283 9.11 7.28 -34.74
CA GLN A 283 8.18 8.21 -34.06
C GLN A 283 8.95 9.35 -33.43
N ILE A 284 8.54 10.58 -33.73
CA ILE A 284 8.94 11.75 -32.95
C ILE A 284 7.80 12.01 -31.96
N ILE A 285 8.09 11.87 -30.68
CA ILE A 285 7.13 12.09 -29.59
C ILE A 285 7.60 13.29 -28.79
N ARG A 286 6.71 14.24 -28.57
CA ARG A 286 6.96 15.41 -27.73
C ARG A 286 5.94 15.47 -26.60
N GLN A 287 6.41 15.42 -25.37
CA GLN A 287 5.58 15.59 -24.18
C GLN A 287 5.04 17.01 -24.12
N ILE A 288 3.79 17.15 -23.71
CA ILE A 288 3.18 18.46 -23.53
C ILE A 288 3.44 18.89 -22.08
N SER A 289 4.30 19.87 -21.90
CA SER A 289 4.64 20.41 -20.58
C SER A 289 4.13 21.84 -20.47
N PRO A 290 3.76 22.27 -19.24
CA PRO A 290 3.38 23.67 -19.04
C PRO A 290 4.55 24.60 -19.32
N SER A 291 4.32 25.67 -20.07
CA SER A 291 5.31 26.71 -20.31
C SER A 291 5.46 27.60 -19.09
N ASP A 292 6.53 28.40 -19.06
CA ASP A 292 6.74 29.43 -18.04
C ASP A 292 5.55 30.40 -17.98
N GLU A 293 4.95 30.73 -19.13
CA GLU A 293 3.78 31.60 -19.20
C GLU A 293 2.57 30.94 -18.49
N THR A 294 2.34 29.65 -18.74
CA THR A 294 1.27 28.88 -18.05
C THR A 294 1.51 28.86 -16.54
N ILE A 295 2.76 28.63 -16.10
CA ILE A 295 3.14 28.64 -14.69
C ILE A 295 2.86 30.04 -14.07
N GLN A 296 3.25 31.12 -14.75
CA GLN A 296 3.05 32.49 -14.27
C GLN A 296 1.56 32.86 -14.17
N VAL A 297 0.77 32.46 -15.16
CA VAL A 297 -0.68 32.69 -15.13
C VAL A 297 -1.31 31.96 -13.93
N LEU A 298 -0.93 30.70 -13.72
CA LEU A 298 -1.45 29.91 -12.60
C LEU A 298 -1.04 30.52 -11.25
N TYR A 299 0.21 30.93 -11.11
CA TYR A 299 0.71 31.63 -9.90
C TYR A 299 -0.07 32.91 -9.66
N GLY A 300 -0.32 33.69 -10.72
CA GLY A 300 -1.10 34.94 -10.65
C GLY A 300 -2.52 34.68 -10.12
N GLN A 301 -3.17 33.63 -10.61
CA GLN A 301 -4.52 33.25 -10.14
C GLN A 301 -4.50 32.89 -8.65
N ALA A 302 -3.58 32.01 -8.24
CA ALA A 302 -3.46 31.57 -6.84
C ALA A 302 -3.09 32.75 -5.92
N SER A 303 -2.17 33.62 -6.37
CA SER A 303 -1.71 34.80 -5.61
C SER A 303 -2.83 35.83 -5.45
N THR A 304 -3.58 36.09 -6.52
CA THR A 304 -4.72 37.01 -6.47
C THR A 304 -5.78 36.51 -5.48
N TYR A 305 -6.08 35.21 -5.52
CA TYR A 305 -7.03 34.59 -4.58
C TYR A 305 -6.53 34.73 -3.14
N ALA A 306 -5.27 34.38 -2.89
CA ALA A 306 -4.69 34.43 -1.55
C ALA A 306 -4.66 35.87 -0.98
N ALA A 307 -4.38 36.86 -1.83
CA ALA A 307 -4.34 38.27 -1.42
C ALA A 307 -5.74 38.87 -1.16
N ALA A 308 -6.75 38.37 -1.86
CA ALA A 308 -8.14 38.86 -1.70
C ALA A 308 -8.80 38.33 -0.43
N ALA A 309 -8.44 37.11 0.00
CA ALA A 309 -9.01 36.49 1.19
C ALA A 309 -8.29 37.05 2.44
N GLN A 310 -9.02 37.73 3.33
CA GLN A 310 -8.47 38.34 4.53
C GLN A 310 -8.90 37.63 5.82
N SER A 311 -9.81 36.67 5.71
CA SER A 311 -10.31 35.86 6.82
C SER A 311 -10.75 34.48 6.28
N SER A 312 -10.98 33.53 7.19
CA SER A 312 -11.53 32.22 6.82
C SER A 312 -12.89 32.33 6.11
N ASP A 313 -13.71 33.29 6.52
CA ASP A 313 -15.03 33.49 5.91
C ASP A 313 -14.92 34.11 4.51
N ASP A 314 -14.03 35.12 4.34
CA ASP A 314 -13.72 35.65 3.00
C ASP A 314 -13.19 34.55 2.09
N TYR A 315 -12.29 33.70 2.63
CA TYR A 315 -11.69 32.59 1.91
C TYR A 315 -12.77 31.65 1.34
N ARG A 316 -13.75 31.28 2.16
CA ARG A 316 -14.85 30.40 1.76
C ARG A 316 -15.80 31.10 0.76
N THR A 317 -16.11 32.35 1.01
CA THR A 317 -16.98 33.15 0.14
C THR A 317 -16.39 33.29 -1.26
N LEU A 318 -15.12 33.67 -1.34
CA LEU A 318 -14.39 33.81 -2.62
C LEU A 318 -14.31 32.49 -3.37
N ALA A 319 -14.10 31.37 -2.64
CA ALA A 319 -14.08 30.06 -3.26
C ALA A 319 -15.42 29.75 -3.93
N ALA A 320 -16.53 30.03 -3.24
CA ALA A 320 -17.87 29.79 -3.76
C ALA A 320 -18.16 30.69 -4.98
N GLU A 321 -17.81 31.99 -4.89
CA GLU A 321 -18.02 32.95 -5.98
C GLU A 321 -17.24 32.57 -7.25
N GLN A 322 -16.02 32.06 -7.10
CA GLN A 322 -15.16 31.68 -8.21
C GLN A 322 -15.33 30.23 -8.65
N GLY A 323 -16.22 29.46 -7.99
CA GLY A 323 -16.47 28.05 -8.29
C GLY A 323 -15.25 27.16 -8.01
N LEU A 324 -14.41 27.55 -7.05
CA LEU A 324 -13.19 26.80 -6.71
C LEU A 324 -13.51 25.68 -5.70
N ALA A 325 -12.88 24.53 -5.87
CA ALA A 325 -13.13 23.37 -5.03
C ALA A 325 -12.41 23.49 -3.68
N LEU A 326 -13.15 23.92 -2.66
CA LEU A 326 -12.67 24.00 -1.28
C LEU A 326 -12.64 22.60 -0.66
N ARG A 327 -11.52 22.22 -0.04
CA ARG A 327 -11.35 20.90 0.58
C ARG A 327 -10.80 21.03 2.00
N PRO A 328 -11.43 20.35 2.99
CA PRO A 328 -10.86 20.30 4.34
C PRO A 328 -9.83 19.20 4.47
N ALA A 329 -8.82 19.42 5.29
CA ALA A 329 -7.91 18.37 5.78
C ALA A 329 -7.80 18.52 7.29
N ARG A 330 -8.26 17.52 8.02
CA ARG A 330 -8.37 17.54 9.48
C ARG A 330 -7.35 16.63 10.13
N ASN A 331 -7.01 16.96 11.39
CA ASN A 331 -6.15 16.18 12.26
C ASN A 331 -4.75 15.94 11.67
N LEU A 332 -4.21 16.94 10.96
CA LEU A 332 -2.84 16.87 10.44
C LEU A 332 -1.87 16.90 11.62
N VAL A 333 -1.08 15.84 11.78
CA VAL A 333 -0.04 15.78 12.80
C VAL A 333 1.29 16.29 12.24
N ARG A 334 2.19 16.70 13.12
CA ARG A 334 3.40 17.48 12.79
C ARG A 334 4.30 16.80 11.73
N PHE A 335 4.29 15.46 11.67
CA PHE A 335 5.16 14.71 10.77
C PHE A 335 4.44 14.06 9.59
N ASP A 336 3.18 14.43 9.35
CA ASP A 336 2.48 13.94 8.17
C ASP A 336 3.18 14.39 6.90
N GLU A 337 3.27 13.49 5.94
CA GLU A 337 3.78 13.77 4.59
C GLU A 337 2.64 13.95 3.60
N VAL A 338 1.47 13.41 3.96
CA VAL A 338 0.28 13.37 3.09
C VAL A 338 -0.80 14.25 3.68
N VAL A 339 -1.35 15.12 2.85
CA VAL A 339 -2.53 15.93 3.18
C VAL A 339 -3.75 15.28 2.52
N PRO A 340 -4.77 14.85 3.30
CA PRO A 340 -5.97 14.26 2.71
C PRO A 340 -6.58 15.13 1.62
N GLY A 341 -6.82 14.55 0.45
CA GLY A 341 -7.38 15.26 -0.71
C GLY A 341 -6.38 16.05 -1.55
N LEU A 342 -5.14 16.20 -1.09
CA LEU A 342 -4.07 16.90 -1.85
C LEU A 342 -2.94 15.93 -2.27
N GLY A 343 -2.67 14.93 -1.45
CA GLY A 343 -1.57 13.98 -1.66
C GLY A 343 -0.32 14.40 -0.87
N THR A 344 0.84 13.93 -1.29
CA THR A 344 2.10 14.27 -0.63
C THR A 344 2.36 15.76 -0.77
N SER A 345 2.40 16.47 0.36
CA SER A 345 2.69 17.90 0.41
C SER A 345 3.20 18.29 1.80
N ARG A 346 4.45 17.95 2.07
CA ARG A 346 5.12 18.25 3.34
C ARG A 346 5.15 19.76 3.61
N ARG A 347 5.23 20.58 2.56
CA ARG A 347 5.25 22.06 2.68
C ARG A 347 3.96 22.58 3.35
N VAL A 348 2.80 22.02 2.99
CA VAL A 348 1.51 22.41 3.59
C VAL A 348 1.48 22.05 5.08
N VAL A 349 1.93 20.83 5.44
CA VAL A 349 1.98 20.41 6.85
C VAL A 349 2.93 21.31 7.64
N ARG A 350 4.13 21.58 7.12
CA ARG A 350 5.10 22.48 7.77
C ARG A 350 4.52 23.88 7.97
N TRP A 351 3.86 24.41 6.95
CA TRP A 351 3.24 25.74 7.05
C TRP A 351 2.16 25.76 8.15
N ALA A 352 1.32 24.73 8.23
CA ALA A 352 0.26 24.64 9.24
C ALA A 352 0.82 24.48 10.67
N TRP A 353 2.03 23.89 10.80
CA TRP A 353 2.70 23.66 12.08
C TRP A 353 3.75 24.74 12.43
N ASP A 354 3.85 25.79 11.63
CA ASP A 354 4.70 26.94 11.92
C ASP A 354 4.14 27.62 13.19
N ASP A 355 4.99 27.82 14.18
CA ASP A 355 4.58 28.34 15.49
C ASP A 355 4.02 29.78 15.41
N ASP A 356 4.41 30.53 14.37
CA ASP A 356 3.93 31.90 14.12
C ASP A 356 2.55 31.96 13.44
N ARG A 357 1.96 30.82 13.08
CA ARG A 357 0.65 30.76 12.40
C ARG A 357 -0.48 30.75 13.42
N GLU A 358 -1.51 31.55 13.12
CA GLU A 358 -2.73 31.61 13.90
C GLU A 358 -3.93 31.17 13.06
N GLU A 359 -5.00 30.77 13.73
CA GLU A 359 -6.27 30.43 13.06
C GLU A 359 -6.72 31.62 12.20
N GLY A 360 -7.13 31.33 10.98
CA GLY A 360 -7.48 32.35 9.97
C GLY A 360 -6.32 32.77 9.09
N ASN A 361 -5.06 32.40 9.41
CA ASN A 361 -3.93 32.73 8.54
C ASN A 361 -4.04 31.98 7.21
N ILE A 362 -3.71 32.68 6.13
CA ILE A 362 -3.78 32.18 4.76
C ILE A 362 -2.35 32.10 4.19
N GLY A 363 -2.05 31.02 3.49
CA GLY A 363 -0.76 30.82 2.85
C GLY A 363 -0.88 30.38 1.41
N LEU A 364 0.00 30.89 0.56
CA LEU A 364 0.17 30.44 -0.82
C LEU A 364 1.46 29.63 -0.87
N LEU A 365 1.35 28.37 -1.29
CA LEU A 365 2.45 27.41 -1.28
C LEU A 365 2.57 26.73 -2.66
N GLU A 366 3.80 26.48 -3.06
CA GLU A 366 4.08 25.61 -4.21
C GLU A 366 3.90 24.15 -3.77
N ASN A 367 3.24 23.35 -4.58
CA ASN A 367 2.94 21.94 -4.30
C ASN A 367 3.85 20.99 -5.08
N ASP A 368 5.15 21.08 -4.82
CA ASP A 368 6.19 20.14 -5.32
C ASP A 368 6.10 19.90 -6.84
N GLY A 369 6.03 20.98 -7.61
CA GLY A 369 5.97 20.92 -9.08
C GLY A 369 4.60 20.57 -9.65
N LYS A 370 3.59 20.36 -8.79
CA LYS A 370 2.22 20.00 -9.21
C LYS A 370 1.29 21.21 -9.31
N GLY A 371 1.82 22.41 -9.08
CA GLY A 371 1.08 23.66 -9.09
C GLY A 371 1.16 24.40 -7.77
N TYR A 372 0.07 25.09 -7.42
CA TYR A 372 0.01 25.90 -6.21
C TYR A 372 -1.19 25.50 -5.35
N VAL A 373 -1.06 25.69 -4.06
CA VAL A 373 -2.15 25.47 -3.12
C VAL A 373 -2.27 26.72 -2.23
N VAL A 374 -3.48 27.22 -2.09
CA VAL A 374 -3.78 28.26 -1.13
C VAL A 374 -4.45 27.56 0.05
N VAL A 375 -3.95 27.81 1.25
CA VAL A 375 -4.40 27.13 2.47
C VAL A 375 -4.85 28.17 3.49
N VAL A 376 -5.83 27.80 4.32
CA VAL A 376 -6.20 28.57 5.51
C VAL A 376 -6.16 27.64 6.73
N LEU A 377 -5.53 28.08 7.82
CA LEU A 377 -5.49 27.35 9.08
C LEU A 377 -6.83 27.58 9.81
N THR A 378 -7.60 26.51 10.02
CA THR A 378 -8.93 26.63 10.66
C THR A 378 -8.86 26.36 12.16
N ASP A 379 -8.06 25.40 12.59
CA ASP A 379 -7.99 25.04 14.03
C ASP A 379 -6.57 24.65 14.44
N LYS A 380 -6.17 25.08 15.62
CA LYS A 380 -4.96 24.64 16.32
C LYS A 380 -5.38 23.78 17.50
N LEU A 381 -5.34 22.47 17.32
CA LEU A 381 -5.67 21.51 18.38
C LEU A 381 -4.39 21.20 19.18
N GLU A 382 -4.41 21.50 20.47
CA GLU A 382 -3.27 21.19 21.34
C GLU A 382 -3.44 19.81 21.98
N GLU A 383 -2.33 19.23 22.43
CA GLU A 383 -2.35 17.93 23.11
C GLU A 383 -3.09 18.07 24.44
N GLY A 384 -3.99 17.11 24.74
CA GLY A 384 -4.77 17.16 25.98
C GLY A 384 -5.98 16.26 25.96
N THR A 385 -7.12 16.82 26.34
CA THR A 385 -8.42 16.13 26.30
C THR A 385 -9.28 16.74 25.21
N THR A 386 -9.87 15.90 24.38
CA THR A 386 -10.78 16.34 23.31
C THR A 386 -11.93 17.16 23.89
N PRO A 387 -12.19 18.37 23.39
CA PRO A 387 -13.30 19.20 23.91
C PRO A 387 -14.64 18.46 23.84
N PHE A 388 -15.47 18.69 24.86
CA PHE A 388 -16.80 18.03 24.98
C PHE A 388 -17.62 18.17 23.69
N ALA A 389 -17.62 19.32 23.06
CA ALA A 389 -18.39 19.56 21.82
C ALA A 389 -18.06 18.58 20.69
N LEU A 390 -16.86 18.03 20.67
CA LEU A 390 -16.43 17.07 19.62
C LEU A 390 -16.71 15.60 19.99
N VAL A 391 -17.05 15.35 21.26
CA VAL A 391 -17.32 13.98 21.77
C VAL A 391 -18.70 13.90 22.46
N SER A 392 -19.54 14.92 22.27
CA SER A 392 -20.86 14.98 22.91
C SER A 392 -21.69 13.72 22.69
N ASP A 393 -21.73 13.23 21.45
CA ASP A 393 -22.52 12.04 21.10
C ASP A 393 -22.01 10.78 21.80
N GLN A 394 -20.68 10.64 21.87
CA GLN A 394 -20.05 9.53 22.60
C GLN A 394 -20.34 9.61 24.11
N CYS A 395 -20.32 10.82 24.65
CA CYS A 395 -20.61 11.06 26.06
C CYS A 395 -22.09 10.81 26.39
N GLU A 396 -22.98 11.15 25.47
CA GLU A 396 -24.42 10.85 25.60
C GLU A 396 -24.66 9.34 25.62
N GLU A 397 -24.04 8.60 24.69
CA GLU A 397 -24.14 7.13 24.66
C GLU A 397 -23.57 6.49 25.92
N GLY A 398 -22.45 7.03 26.43
CA GLY A 398 -21.89 6.57 27.70
C GLY A 398 -22.83 6.83 28.88
N ALA A 399 -23.44 8.00 28.93
CA ALA A 399 -24.42 8.36 29.95
C ALA A 399 -25.68 7.46 29.88
N LYS A 400 -26.16 7.17 28.66
CA LYS A 400 -27.29 6.22 28.44
C LYS A 400 -26.94 4.84 28.97
N LYS A 401 -25.74 4.33 28.66
CA LYS A 401 -25.30 3.02 29.15
C LYS A 401 -25.27 2.98 30.68
N ASN A 402 -24.78 4.05 31.34
CA ASN A 402 -24.78 4.16 32.80
C ASN A 402 -26.21 4.19 33.38
N ALA A 403 -27.11 4.93 32.75
CA ALA A 403 -28.52 5.00 33.20
C ALA A 403 -29.19 3.63 33.12
N LYS A 404 -28.99 2.91 31.98
CA LYS A 404 -29.52 1.54 31.81
C LYS A 404 -28.95 0.59 32.86
N ARG A 405 -27.63 0.69 33.11
CA ARG A 405 -26.95 -0.09 34.15
C ARG A 405 -27.63 0.14 35.52
N ASP A 406 -27.81 1.41 35.89
CA ASP A 406 -28.36 1.78 37.20
C ASP A 406 -29.80 1.28 37.37
N ILE A 407 -30.62 1.29 36.29
CA ILE A 407 -31.96 0.74 36.30
C ILE A 407 -31.92 -0.79 36.53
N VAL A 408 -31.07 -1.51 35.77
CA VAL A 408 -30.93 -2.96 35.89
C VAL A 408 -30.45 -3.34 37.30
N VAL A 409 -29.42 -2.62 37.79
CA VAL A 409 -28.88 -2.88 39.15
C VAL A 409 -29.98 -2.73 40.21
N LYS A 410 -30.72 -1.61 40.19
CA LYS A 410 -31.82 -1.37 41.14
C LYS A 410 -32.91 -2.47 41.04
N ARG A 411 -33.26 -2.87 39.82
CA ARG A 411 -34.22 -3.93 39.57
C ARG A 411 -33.77 -5.26 40.20
N MET A 412 -32.49 -5.61 39.97
CA MET A 412 -31.90 -6.84 40.50
C MET A 412 -31.75 -6.79 42.03
N GLU A 413 -31.28 -5.65 42.59
CA GLU A 413 -31.17 -5.46 44.04
C GLU A 413 -32.54 -5.59 44.75
N SER A 414 -33.57 -5.01 44.14
CA SER A 414 -34.95 -5.13 44.67
C SER A 414 -35.43 -6.56 44.65
N ALA A 415 -35.14 -7.31 43.58
CA ALA A 415 -35.50 -8.73 43.43
C ALA A 415 -34.73 -9.62 44.42
N MET A 416 -33.52 -9.22 44.84
CA MET A 416 -32.74 -9.97 45.83
C MET A 416 -33.28 -9.86 47.25
N SER A 417 -34.10 -8.86 47.52
CA SER A 417 -34.60 -8.61 48.88
C SER A 417 -35.47 -9.80 49.41
N GLY A 418 -34.98 -10.46 50.45
CA GLY A 418 -35.66 -11.61 51.06
C GLY A 418 -35.49 -12.93 50.31
N VAL A 419 -34.63 -12.95 49.28
CA VAL A 419 -34.37 -14.14 48.45
C VAL A 419 -33.02 -14.75 48.85
N THR A 420 -32.95 -16.06 49.03
CA THR A 420 -31.74 -16.76 49.46
C THR A 420 -31.29 -17.86 48.49
N THR A 421 -32.03 -18.09 47.40
CA THR A 421 -31.67 -19.13 46.42
C THR A 421 -31.67 -18.54 45.00
N MET A 422 -30.80 -19.07 44.14
CA MET A 422 -30.67 -18.63 42.75
C MET A 422 -32.01 -18.80 41.98
N ASP A 423 -32.71 -19.92 42.20
CA ASP A 423 -33.98 -20.19 41.51
C ASP A 423 -35.06 -19.17 41.90
N ALA A 424 -35.16 -18.83 43.21
CA ALA A 424 -36.10 -17.83 43.67
C ALA A 424 -35.75 -16.43 43.13
N PHE A 425 -34.46 -16.09 43.05
CA PHE A 425 -33.99 -14.83 42.44
C PHE A 425 -34.32 -14.77 40.95
N ALA A 426 -34.02 -15.85 40.23
CA ALA A 426 -34.31 -15.96 38.80
C ALA A 426 -35.82 -15.77 38.52
N ALA A 427 -36.65 -16.40 39.30
CA ALA A 427 -38.11 -16.25 39.19
C ALA A 427 -38.57 -14.82 39.50
N ALA A 428 -37.97 -14.17 40.50
CA ALA A 428 -38.29 -12.78 40.88
C ALA A 428 -37.94 -11.77 39.80
N ILE A 429 -36.85 -12.01 39.04
CA ILE A 429 -36.40 -11.13 37.96
C ILE A 429 -36.99 -11.52 36.59
N GLY A 430 -37.71 -12.65 36.49
CA GLY A 430 -38.30 -13.14 35.24
C GLY A 430 -37.29 -13.74 34.30
N SER A 431 -36.22 -14.35 34.84
CA SER A 431 -35.10 -14.90 34.04
C SER A 431 -34.88 -16.38 34.41
N GLU A 432 -33.96 -17.04 33.73
CA GLU A 432 -33.58 -18.42 34.05
C GLU A 432 -32.12 -18.51 34.48
N PRO A 433 -31.80 -19.33 35.51
CA PRO A 433 -30.43 -19.53 35.90
C PRO A 433 -29.64 -20.26 34.79
N ARG A 434 -28.47 -19.80 34.51
CA ARG A 434 -27.51 -20.44 33.57
C ARG A 434 -26.38 -21.07 34.38
N SER A 435 -25.82 -22.15 33.87
CA SER A 435 -24.66 -22.80 34.50
C SER A 435 -23.48 -22.79 33.58
N MET A 436 -22.33 -22.48 34.15
CA MET A 436 -21.06 -22.42 33.41
C MET A 436 -19.90 -22.60 34.38
N SER A 437 -18.77 -23.08 33.87
CA SER A 437 -17.50 -23.09 34.64
C SER A 437 -16.65 -21.92 34.19
N PHE A 438 -16.35 -21.02 35.12
CA PHE A 438 -15.56 -19.80 34.89
C PHE A 438 -14.07 -20.07 35.15
N ARG A 439 -13.21 -19.33 34.49
CA ARG A 439 -11.74 -19.34 34.68
C ARG A 439 -11.22 -17.94 34.53
N ILE A 440 -10.30 -17.55 35.39
CA ILE A 440 -9.68 -16.19 35.31
C ILE A 440 -8.93 -16.01 33.98
N SER A 441 -8.36 -17.09 33.45
CA SER A 441 -7.64 -17.07 32.16
C SER A 441 -8.56 -16.88 30.94
N ASN A 442 -9.89 -17.01 31.11
CA ASN A 442 -10.86 -16.82 30.02
C ASN A 442 -12.02 -15.94 30.49
N VAL A 443 -11.95 -14.67 30.16
CA VAL A 443 -12.93 -13.67 30.57
C VAL A 443 -14.12 -13.54 29.60
N ASN A 444 -14.17 -14.40 28.56
CA ASN A 444 -15.26 -14.39 27.59
C ASN A 444 -16.37 -15.36 28.05
N ILE A 445 -17.57 -14.83 28.26
CA ILE A 445 -18.75 -15.62 28.65
C ILE A 445 -19.55 -15.95 27.39
N ALA A 446 -19.73 -17.24 27.12
CA ALA A 446 -20.38 -17.72 25.90
C ALA A 446 -21.81 -17.12 25.77
N GLY A 447 -22.09 -16.51 24.64
CA GLY A 447 -23.37 -15.85 24.33
C GLY A 447 -23.54 -14.46 24.95
N ILE A 448 -22.54 -13.94 25.66
CA ILE A 448 -22.58 -12.62 26.30
C ILE A 448 -21.42 -11.73 25.81
N GLY A 449 -20.17 -12.22 25.95
CA GLY A 449 -18.99 -11.45 25.51
C GLY A 449 -17.91 -11.37 26.57
N ASN A 450 -17.06 -10.37 26.42
CA ASN A 450 -15.88 -10.15 27.26
C ASN A 450 -16.28 -9.43 28.56
N GLU A 451 -16.23 -10.14 29.69
CA GLU A 451 -16.71 -9.66 30.98
C GLU A 451 -15.67 -9.89 32.11
N PRO A 452 -14.49 -9.24 32.03
CA PRO A 452 -13.41 -9.54 32.98
C PRO A 452 -13.75 -9.24 34.43
N GLN A 453 -14.51 -8.16 34.71
CA GLN A 453 -14.92 -7.81 36.07
C GLN A 453 -15.86 -8.87 36.66
N VAL A 454 -16.80 -9.35 35.84
CA VAL A 454 -17.77 -10.38 36.24
C VAL A 454 -17.06 -11.71 36.51
N VAL A 455 -16.20 -12.15 35.58
CA VAL A 455 -15.43 -13.40 35.74
C VAL A 455 -14.55 -13.32 36.99
N GLY A 456 -13.86 -12.19 37.18
CA GLY A 456 -13.01 -11.98 38.36
C GLY A 456 -13.82 -12.04 39.66
N ALA A 457 -14.97 -11.39 39.70
CA ALA A 457 -15.85 -11.39 40.88
C ALA A 457 -16.39 -12.79 41.17
N ILE A 458 -16.89 -13.51 40.14
CA ILE A 458 -17.42 -14.86 40.30
C ILE A 458 -16.34 -15.84 40.79
N CYS A 459 -15.13 -15.78 40.22
CA CYS A 459 -14.03 -16.65 40.64
C CYS A 459 -13.56 -16.35 42.08
N GLY A 460 -13.87 -15.19 42.60
CA GLY A 460 -13.53 -14.78 43.97
C GLY A 460 -14.58 -15.05 45.02
N LEU A 461 -15.76 -15.59 44.65
CA LEU A 461 -16.84 -15.88 45.59
C LEU A 461 -16.53 -17.12 46.44
N GLU A 462 -16.94 -17.09 47.69
CA GLU A 462 -16.93 -18.28 48.56
C GLU A 462 -17.99 -19.30 48.07
N PRO A 463 -17.61 -20.57 48.01
CA PRO A 463 -18.57 -21.60 47.55
C PRO A 463 -19.85 -21.64 48.36
N GLY A 464 -20.99 -21.64 47.66
CA GLY A 464 -22.31 -21.69 48.26
C GLY A 464 -22.90 -20.33 48.63
N GLU A 465 -22.13 -19.27 48.56
CA GLU A 465 -22.59 -17.89 48.82
C GLU A 465 -23.09 -17.24 47.54
N MET A 466 -24.31 -16.66 47.60
CA MET A 466 -24.89 -15.90 46.50
C MET A 466 -24.30 -14.49 46.49
N SER A 467 -23.77 -14.06 45.34
CA SER A 467 -23.15 -12.72 45.20
C SER A 467 -24.20 -11.61 45.34
N GLY A 468 -23.72 -10.40 45.61
CA GLY A 468 -24.46 -9.18 45.28
C GLY A 468 -24.59 -9.02 43.76
N VAL A 469 -25.15 -7.91 43.30
CA VAL A 469 -25.23 -7.58 41.88
C VAL A 469 -23.84 -7.21 41.39
N ILE A 470 -23.34 -7.95 40.41
CA ILE A 470 -22.06 -7.72 39.76
C ILE A 470 -22.32 -7.01 38.41
N THR A 471 -21.79 -5.81 38.24
CA THR A 471 -21.97 -5.06 37.00
C THR A 471 -20.91 -5.47 35.99
N GLY A 472 -21.35 -5.80 34.78
CA GLY A 472 -20.49 -6.10 33.64
C GLY A 472 -20.53 -5.02 32.58
N GLU A 473 -19.88 -5.30 31.45
CA GLU A 473 -19.88 -4.42 30.28
C GLU A 473 -21.22 -4.41 29.53
N SER A 474 -21.87 -5.56 29.45
CA SER A 474 -23.09 -5.75 28.65
C SER A 474 -24.35 -5.92 29.47
N GLY A 475 -24.23 -6.15 30.78
CA GLY A 475 -25.34 -6.35 31.68
C GLY A 475 -24.92 -6.58 33.12
N ALA A 476 -25.85 -6.90 34.00
CA ALA A 476 -25.57 -7.19 35.40
C ALA A 476 -25.83 -8.66 35.71
N PHE A 477 -25.12 -9.18 36.69
CA PHE A 477 -25.09 -10.60 37.06
C PHE A 477 -25.30 -10.78 38.55
N VAL A 478 -25.93 -11.90 38.92
CA VAL A 478 -25.88 -12.46 40.27
C VAL A 478 -25.44 -13.91 40.09
N ALA A 479 -24.52 -14.38 40.90
CA ALA A 479 -23.95 -15.73 40.77
C ALA A 479 -23.84 -16.44 42.11
N ILE A 480 -23.79 -17.78 42.07
CA ILE A 480 -23.46 -18.64 43.20
C ILE A 480 -22.44 -19.69 42.68
N THR A 481 -21.34 -19.86 43.38
CA THR A 481 -20.30 -20.79 42.95
C THR A 481 -20.33 -22.09 43.75
N GLN A 482 -19.78 -23.14 43.13
CA GLN A 482 -19.45 -24.40 43.80
C GLN A 482 -17.92 -24.40 44.09
N PRO A 483 -17.45 -25.35 44.93
CA PRO A 483 -16.01 -25.45 45.18
C PRO A 483 -15.19 -25.53 43.90
N ALA A 484 -14.15 -24.74 43.84
CA ALA A 484 -13.26 -24.66 42.68
C ALA A 484 -12.61 -26.02 42.42
N GLN A 485 -12.48 -26.36 41.15
CA GLN A 485 -11.80 -27.57 40.68
C GLN A 485 -10.41 -27.20 40.21
N ALA A 486 -9.43 -28.05 40.50
CA ALA A 486 -8.04 -27.81 40.11
C ALA A 486 -7.88 -27.66 38.59
N ALA A 487 -6.96 -26.81 38.19
CA ALA A 487 -6.60 -26.66 36.80
C ALA A 487 -6.11 -27.99 36.18
N PRO A 488 -6.35 -28.24 34.90
CA PRO A 488 -5.80 -29.43 34.23
C PRO A 488 -4.27 -29.46 34.30
N ALA A 489 -3.71 -30.66 34.35
CA ALA A 489 -2.25 -30.82 34.35
C ALA A 489 -1.66 -30.32 33.01
N VAL A 490 -0.63 -29.48 33.07
CA VAL A 490 0.04 -28.92 31.89
C VAL A 490 1.55 -29.09 32.02
N ASP A 491 2.26 -28.99 30.89
CA ASP A 491 3.73 -28.97 30.86
C ASP A 491 4.19 -27.53 31.20
N TYR A 492 4.43 -27.32 32.48
CA TYR A 492 4.83 -25.99 33.02
C TYR A 492 6.17 -25.52 32.43
N LEU A 493 7.08 -26.42 32.06
CA LEU A 493 8.37 -26.02 31.47
C LEU A 493 8.20 -25.45 30.06
N ASN A 494 7.38 -26.08 29.24
CA ASN A 494 7.11 -25.56 27.90
C ASN A 494 6.29 -24.27 27.98
N GLN A 495 5.34 -24.19 28.88
CA GLN A 495 4.55 -22.97 29.08
C GLN A 495 5.46 -21.81 29.57
N ALA A 496 6.36 -22.07 30.51
CA ALA A 496 7.30 -21.05 30.99
C ALA A 496 8.18 -20.52 29.86
N ARG A 497 8.66 -21.41 28.99
CA ARG A 497 9.46 -21.04 27.81
C ARG A 497 8.64 -20.17 26.84
N SER A 498 7.39 -20.53 26.60
CA SER A 498 6.48 -19.79 25.74
C SER A 498 6.20 -18.38 26.30
N THR A 499 5.82 -18.31 27.58
CA THR A 499 5.54 -17.05 28.30
C THR A 499 6.79 -16.16 28.30
N GLN A 500 7.97 -16.74 28.60
CA GLN A 500 9.23 -15.98 28.58
C GLN A 500 9.53 -15.41 27.20
N ARG A 501 9.26 -16.17 26.14
CA ARG A 501 9.44 -15.69 24.75
C ARG A 501 8.49 -14.51 24.46
N SER A 502 7.23 -14.63 24.84
CA SER A 502 6.23 -13.57 24.67
C SER A 502 6.61 -12.30 25.42
N LEU A 503 7.06 -12.44 26.67
CA LEU A 503 7.51 -11.31 27.50
C LEU A 503 8.76 -10.64 26.90
N ARG A 504 9.70 -11.41 26.36
CA ARG A 504 10.87 -10.84 25.69
C ARG A 504 10.49 -10.02 24.47
N ASN A 505 9.54 -10.53 23.66
CA ASN A 505 9.02 -9.79 22.52
C ASN A 505 8.33 -8.49 22.98
N LEU A 506 7.51 -8.58 24.01
CA LEU A 506 6.83 -7.40 24.56
C LEU A 506 7.84 -6.35 25.05
N VAL A 507 8.88 -6.79 25.77
CA VAL A 507 9.95 -5.89 26.27
C VAL A 507 10.69 -5.25 25.09
N SER A 508 10.97 -5.99 24.02
CA SER A 508 11.68 -5.41 22.86
C SER A 508 10.88 -4.27 22.20
N VAL A 509 9.56 -4.35 22.22
CA VAL A 509 8.66 -3.32 21.64
C VAL A 509 8.42 -2.17 22.62
N GLN A 510 8.09 -2.49 23.86
CA GLN A 510 7.63 -1.48 24.86
C GLN A 510 8.76 -0.74 25.56
N ALA A 511 9.94 -1.36 25.72
CA ALA A 511 11.04 -0.73 26.47
C ALA A 511 11.54 0.54 25.78
N TYR A 512 11.63 0.54 24.46
CA TYR A 512 12.03 1.73 23.71
C TYR A 512 11.03 2.87 23.93
N LYS A 513 9.74 2.56 23.78
CA LYS A 513 8.66 3.55 23.96
C LYS A 513 8.65 4.12 25.37
N ALA A 514 8.80 3.27 26.39
CA ALA A 514 8.84 3.71 27.78
C ALA A 514 10.05 4.62 28.07
N LEU A 515 11.20 4.33 27.43
CA LEU A 515 12.39 5.18 27.56
C LEU A 515 12.19 6.52 26.85
N GLU A 516 11.56 6.50 25.67
CA GLU A 516 11.23 7.71 24.90
C GLU A 516 10.26 8.61 25.68
N ASP A 517 9.20 8.03 26.21
CA ASP A 517 8.21 8.75 27.03
C ASP A 517 8.87 9.39 28.27
N LYS A 518 9.73 8.63 28.96
CA LYS A 518 10.43 9.10 30.17
C LYS A 518 11.48 10.15 29.85
N ALA A 519 12.13 10.08 28.71
CA ALA A 519 13.20 11.00 28.31
C ALA A 519 12.68 12.36 27.83
N SER A 520 11.37 12.50 27.59
CA SER A 520 10.76 13.73 27.05
C SER A 520 11.49 14.19 25.79
N VAL A 521 11.68 13.26 24.84
CA VAL A 521 12.41 13.51 23.60
C VAL A 521 11.72 14.63 22.81
N LYS A 522 12.48 15.66 22.43
CA LYS A 522 12.02 16.71 21.52
C LYS A 522 12.53 16.39 20.13
N ASP A 523 11.61 16.05 19.23
CA ASP A 523 11.95 15.75 17.84
C ASP A 523 11.91 17.04 17.01
N ASN A 524 13.09 17.55 16.67
CA ASN A 524 13.23 18.78 15.89
C ASN A 524 13.53 18.48 14.40
N ARG A 525 13.40 17.24 13.95
CA ARG A 525 13.64 16.89 12.54
C ARG A 525 12.73 17.65 11.57
N TYR A 526 11.55 18.07 12.05
CA TYR A 526 10.62 18.86 11.25
C TYR A 526 11.22 20.18 10.73
N MET A 527 12.29 20.67 11.39
CA MET A 527 13.00 21.87 10.96
C MET A 527 13.97 21.60 9.80
N MET A 528 14.33 20.34 9.56
CA MET A 528 15.35 19.96 8.58
C MET A 528 14.79 19.42 7.25
N PHE A 529 13.59 18.89 7.26
CA PHE A 529 12.97 18.20 6.11
C PHE A 529 11.65 18.83 5.68
#